data_f81b4fe27ac107bb309061f9f50a45af
#
_entry.id   f81b4fe27ac107bb309061f9f50a45af
#
_cell.length_a   1.000
_cell.length_b   1.000
_cell.length_c   1.000
_cell.angle_alpha   90.00
_cell.angle_beta   90.00
_cell.angle_gamma   90.00
#
_symmetry.space_group_name_H-M   'P 1'
#
loop_
_entity.id
_entity.type
_entity.pdbx_description
1 polymer ?
#
loop_
_entity_poly.entity_id
_entity_poly.type
_entity_poly.pdbx_seq_one_letter_code
_entity_poly.pdbx_strand_id
1 'polypeptide(L)'
;MEAALNTFMPLYEKADQQMLVADSMVDTSLAAMQFMLIAREHGYDTNAMAGYDATKAALTMGLDPKQYIPVMAIAIGKHDPNAEDEITTSRYPLSELVDFE
;
A
#
# COMPACT_ATOMS: atom_id res chain seq x y z
N MET A 1 2.78 13.45 24.27
CA MET A 1 2.09 13.70 22.98
C MET A 1 2.21 15.14 22.50
N GLU A 2 2.00 16.13 23.35
CA GLU A 2 2.10 17.55 22.96
C GLU A 2 3.49 17.93 22.43
N ALA A 3 4.56 17.41 23.04
CA ALA A 3 5.93 17.68 22.60
C ALA A 3 6.18 17.12 21.18
N ALA A 4 5.65 15.95 20.88
CA ALA A 4 5.76 15.36 19.56
C ALA A 4 4.96 16.18 18.53
N LEU A 5 3.76 16.61 18.87
CA LEU A 5 2.95 17.48 18.01
C LEU A 5 3.64 18.81 17.72
N ASN A 6 4.21 19.44 18.76
CA ASN A 6 4.93 20.71 18.60
C ASN A 6 6.19 20.58 17.74
N THR A 7 6.81 19.40 17.71
CA THR A 7 7.99 19.13 16.90
C THR A 7 7.63 18.83 15.44
N PHE A 8 6.59 18.01 15.21
CA PHE A 8 6.27 17.50 13.89
C PHE A 8 5.23 18.34 13.13
N MET A 9 4.29 18.98 13.82
CA MET A 9 3.25 19.76 13.13
C MET A 9 3.79 20.86 12.23
N PRO A 10 4.82 21.66 12.64
CA PRO A 10 5.37 22.66 11.74
C PRO A 10 5.97 22.08 10.46
N LEU A 11 6.50 20.85 10.50
CA LEU A 11 7.03 20.18 9.32
C LEU A 11 5.92 19.88 8.32
N TYR A 12 4.78 19.41 8.80
CA TYR A 12 3.61 19.12 7.94
C TYR A 12 2.96 20.39 7.40
N GLU A 13 2.90 21.45 8.19
CA GLU A 13 2.35 22.73 7.76
C GLU A 13 3.14 23.37 6.63
N LYS A 14 4.47 23.15 6.61
CA LYS A 14 5.37 23.66 5.58
C LYS A 14 5.46 22.73 4.36
N ALA A 15 4.99 21.49 4.47
CA ALA A 15 5.04 20.53 3.38
C ALA A 15 4.08 20.95 2.26
N ASP A 16 4.51 20.81 1.01
CA ASP A 16 3.62 21.02 -0.12
C ASP A 16 2.69 19.81 -0.33
N GLN A 17 1.72 19.96 -1.21
CA GLN A 17 0.73 18.93 -1.51
C GLN A 17 1.38 17.64 -2.01
N GLN A 18 2.41 17.75 -2.81
CA GLN A 18 3.13 16.60 -3.38
C GLN A 18 3.83 15.79 -2.29
N MET A 19 4.46 16.46 -1.33
CA MET A 19 5.11 15.78 -0.19
C MET A 19 4.09 15.07 0.69
N LEU A 20 2.95 15.70 0.96
CA LEU A 20 1.89 15.09 1.77
C LEU A 20 1.33 13.84 1.09
N VAL A 21 1.12 13.89 -0.22
CA VAL A 21 0.66 12.73 -0.99
C VAL A 21 1.69 11.60 -0.92
N ALA A 22 2.97 11.91 -1.13
CA ALA A 22 4.04 10.91 -1.11
C ALA A 22 4.14 10.23 0.27
N ASP A 23 4.12 11.01 1.35
CA ASP A 23 4.19 10.48 2.70
C ASP A 23 2.96 9.61 3.03
N SER A 24 1.79 10.05 2.62
CA SER A 24 0.56 9.27 2.83
C SER A 24 0.58 7.95 2.08
N MET A 25 1.12 7.92 0.87
CA MET A 25 1.25 6.69 0.09
C MET A 25 2.24 5.72 0.73
N VAL A 26 3.34 6.22 1.28
CA VAL A 26 4.30 5.40 2.03
C VAL A 26 3.64 4.78 3.26
N ASP A 27 2.96 5.57 4.06
CA ASP A 27 2.28 5.10 5.27
C ASP A 27 1.21 4.06 4.95
N THR A 28 0.41 4.30 3.92
CA THR A 28 -0.63 3.38 3.48
C THR A 28 -0.04 2.07 2.98
N SER A 29 1.06 2.14 2.25
CA SER A 29 1.74 0.95 1.71
C SER A 29 2.34 0.09 2.81
N LEU A 30 2.91 0.72 3.86
CA LEU A 30 3.42 0.00 5.04
C LEU A 30 2.28 -0.73 5.76
N ALA A 31 1.15 -0.07 5.95
CA ALA A 31 -0.03 -0.68 6.57
C ALA A 31 -0.59 -1.82 5.72
N ALA A 32 -0.60 -1.66 4.40
CA ALA A 32 -1.07 -2.68 3.46
C ALA A 32 -0.22 -3.95 3.55
N MET A 33 1.10 -3.82 3.58
CA MET A 33 1.99 -4.97 3.71
C MET A 33 1.80 -5.69 5.04
N GLN A 34 1.65 -4.95 6.13
CA GLN A 34 1.35 -5.53 7.43
C GLN A 34 0.04 -6.31 7.42
N PHE A 35 -1.00 -5.75 6.78
CA PHE A 35 -2.28 -6.44 6.60
C PHE A 35 -2.10 -7.76 5.85
N MET A 36 -1.32 -7.76 4.76
CA MET A 36 -1.09 -8.97 3.97
C MET A 36 -0.36 -10.05 4.76
N LEU A 37 0.64 -9.67 5.57
CA LEU A 37 1.36 -10.62 6.43
C LEU A 37 0.47 -11.21 7.51
N ILE A 38 -0.36 -10.39 8.14
CA ILE A 38 -1.31 -10.84 9.17
C ILE A 38 -2.36 -11.77 8.55
N ALA A 39 -2.87 -11.42 7.37
CA ALA A 39 -3.81 -12.27 6.65
C ALA A 39 -3.21 -13.65 6.38
N ARG A 40 -1.94 -13.70 5.97
CA ARG A 40 -1.22 -14.96 5.74
C ARG A 40 -1.10 -15.78 7.02
N GLU A 41 -0.81 -15.14 8.14
CA GLU A 41 -0.76 -15.80 9.44
C GLU A 41 -2.09 -16.47 9.80
N HIS A 42 -3.21 -15.86 9.40
CA HIS A 42 -4.55 -16.41 9.61
C HIS A 42 -5.01 -17.39 8.51
N GLY A 43 -4.12 -17.78 7.61
CA GLY A 43 -4.39 -18.78 6.58
C GLY A 43 -5.07 -18.23 5.31
N TYR A 44 -5.00 -16.92 5.08
CA TYR A 44 -5.54 -16.29 3.88
C TYR A 44 -4.43 -15.93 2.91
N ASP A 45 -4.75 -15.98 1.63
CA ASP A 45 -3.90 -15.48 0.56
C ASP A 45 -4.38 -14.09 0.15
N THR A 46 -3.46 -13.26 -0.29
CA THR A 46 -3.76 -11.89 -0.72
C THR A 46 -3.14 -11.60 -2.07
N ASN A 47 -3.74 -10.67 -2.81
CA ASN A 47 -3.20 -10.17 -4.06
C ASN A 47 -3.35 -8.65 -4.10
N ALA A 48 -2.21 -7.94 -4.08
CA ALA A 48 -2.17 -6.50 -4.18
C ALA A 48 -2.22 -6.07 -5.65
N MET A 49 -3.09 -5.12 -5.96
CA MET A 49 -3.32 -4.65 -7.32
C MET A 49 -3.35 -3.13 -7.35
N ALA A 50 -2.71 -2.54 -8.36
CA ALA A 50 -2.72 -1.10 -8.56
C ALA A 50 -3.04 -0.68 -10.01
N GLY A 51 -3.28 -1.63 -10.91
CA GLY A 51 -3.50 -1.39 -12.32
C GLY A 51 -4.93 -0.97 -12.69
N TYR A 52 -5.61 -0.25 -11.83
CA TYR A 52 -6.96 0.23 -12.05
C TYR A 52 -6.99 1.77 -12.20
N ASP A 53 -8.11 2.31 -12.69
CA ASP A 53 -8.32 3.76 -12.74
C ASP A 53 -8.66 4.28 -11.33
N ALA A 54 -7.73 5.00 -10.73
CA ALA A 54 -7.86 5.47 -9.35
C ALA A 54 -9.03 6.43 -9.16
N THR A 55 -9.29 7.31 -10.13
CA THR A 55 -10.41 8.25 -10.07
C THR A 55 -11.75 7.53 -10.07
N LYS A 56 -11.92 6.57 -10.98
CA LYS A 56 -13.15 5.77 -11.05
C LYS A 56 -13.32 4.91 -9.81
N ALA A 57 -12.24 4.37 -9.27
CA ALA A 57 -12.29 3.58 -8.04
C ALA A 57 -12.78 4.42 -6.86
N ALA A 58 -12.25 5.63 -6.69
CA ALA A 58 -12.69 6.53 -5.64
C ALA A 58 -14.18 6.85 -5.76
N LEU A 59 -14.64 7.20 -6.96
CA LEU A 59 -16.05 7.50 -7.21
C LEU A 59 -16.97 6.31 -6.93
N THR A 60 -16.56 5.12 -7.33
CA THR A 60 -17.32 3.88 -7.10
C THR A 60 -17.50 3.61 -5.61
N MET A 61 -16.51 3.95 -4.80
CA MET A 61 -16.57 3.79 -3.34
C MET A 61 -17.26 4.96 -2.62
N GLY A 62 -17.76 5.95 -3.35
CA GLY A 62 -18.42 7.11 -2.78
C GLY A 62 -17.46 8.14 -2.19
N LEU A 63 -16.20 8.13 -2.62
CA LEU A 63 -15.18 9.04 -2.13
C LEU A 63 -14.90 10.14 -3.15
N ASP A 64 -14.54 11.33 -2.65
CA ASP A 64 -14.14 12.46 -3.50
C ASP A 64 -12.70 12.24 -3.97
N PRO A 65 -12.46 12.10 -5.30
CA PRO A 65 -11.11 11.86 -5.80
C PRO A 65 -10.14 13.03 -5.57
N LYS A 66 -10.64 14.21 -5.21
CA LYS A 66 -9.79 15.35 -4.84
C LYS A 66 -9.24 15.24 -3.43
N GLN A 67 -9.91 14.48 -2.56
CA GLN A 67 -9.52 14.32 -1.15
C GLN A 67 -8.94 12.94 -0.85
N TYR A 68 -9.28 11.94 -1.64
CA TYR A 68 -8.89 10.55 -1.39
C TYR A 68 -8.21 9.95 -2.62
N ILE A 69 -7.07 9.32 -2.38
CA ILE A 69 -6.32 8.62 -3.43
C ILE A 69 -6.29 7.14 -3.08
N PRO A 70 -6.97 6.28 -3.86
CA PRO A 70 -6.81 4.84 -3.68
C PRO A 70 -5.38 4.43 -4.05
N VAL A 71 -4.65 3.85 -3.12
CA VAL A 71 -3.24 3.47 -3.30
C VAL A 71 -3.15 2.10 -3.97
N MET A 72 -3.92 1.14 -3.46
CA MET A 72 -3.97 -0.21 -4.01
C MET A 72 -5.26 -0.90 -3.60
N ALA A 73 -5.62 -1.93 -4.33
CA ALA A 73 -6.68 -2.86 -3.95
C ALA A 73 -6.02 -4.18 -3.53
N ILE A 74 -6.52 -4.79 -2.47
CA ILE A 74 -6.01 -6.07 -1.99
C ILE A 74 -7.16 -7.06 -1.98
N ALA A 75 -7.09 -8.06 -2.84
CA ALA A 75 -8.00 -9.19 -2.79
C ALA A 75 -7.54 -10.15 -1.69
N ILE A 76 -8.48 -10.65 -0.90
CA ILE A 76 -8.20 -11.59 0.17
C ILE A 76 -9.15 -12.78 0.05
N GLY A 77 -8.62 -13.98 0.23
CA GLY A 77 -9.41 -15.19 0.17
C GLY A 77 -8.59 -16.41 0.57
N LYS A 78 -9.23 -17.56 0.54
CA LYS A 78 -8.54 -18.82 0.78
C LYS A 78 -8.13 -19.45 -0.53
N HIS A 79 -6.94 -20.03 -0.56
CA HIS A 79 -6.45 -20.76 -1.72
C HIS A 79 -7.39 -21.92 -2.07
N ASP A 80 -7.72 -22.03 -3.35
CA ASP A 80 -8.48 -23.16 -3.87
C ASP A 80 -7.50 -24.23 -4.37
N PRO A 81 -7.42 -25.40 -3.71
CA PRO A 81 -6.48 -26.45 -4.11
C PRO A 81 -6.79 -27.05 -5.50
N ASN A 82 -8.00 -26.79 -6.03
CA ASN A 82 -8.40 -27.26 -7.35
C ASN A 82 -8.20 -26.21 -8.45
N ALA A 83 -7.71 -25.02 -8.09
CA ALA A 83 -7.43 -23.98 -9.08
C ALA A 83 -6.23 -24.37 -9.97
N GLU A 84 -6.21 -23.82 -11.18
CA GLU A 84 -5.06 -23.99 -12.08
C GLU A 84 -3.80 -23.40 -11.48
N ASP A 85 -2.63 -23.88 -11.93
CA ASP A 85 -1.35 -23.41 -11.46
C ASP A 85 -1.20 -21.89 -11.58
N GLU A 86 -0.79 -21.27 -10.51
CA GLU A 86 -0.54 -19.84 -10.47
C GLU A 86 0.69 -19.47 -11.28
N ILE A 87 0.64 -18.31 -11.95
CA ILE A 87 1.79 -17.75 -12.61
C ILE A 87 2.74 -17.23 -11.54
N THR A 88 3.95 -17.81 -11.48
CA THR A 88 4.98 -17.37 -10.54
C THR A 88 5.91 -16.37 -11.22
N THR A 89 6.00 -15.18 -10.68
CA THR A 89 6.94 -14.17 -11.17
C THR A 89 8.33 -14.40 -10.58
N SER A 90 9.36 -14.09 -11.38
CA SER A 90 10.74 -14.19 -10.92
C SER A 90 11.10 -13.05 -9.96
N ARG A 91 12.14 -13.26 -9.17
CA ARG A 91 12.68 -12.25 -8.25
C ARG A 91 14.13 -11.93 -8.65
N TYR A 92 14.48 -10.67 -8.49
CA TYR A 92 15.86 -10.25 -8.69
C TYR A 92 16.75 -10.77 -7.56
N PRO A 93 18.00 -11.18 -7.84
CA PRO A 93 18.94 -11.51 -6.78
C PRO A 93 19.22 -10.29 -5.89
N LEU A 94 19.48 -10.55 -4.61
CA LEU A 94 19.75 -9.47 -3.66
C LEU A 94 20.95 -8.62 -4.10
N SER A 95 21.95 -9.23 -4.75
CA SER A 95 23.13 -8.54 -5.26
C SER A 95 22.84 -7.46 -6.30
N GLU A 96 21.72 -7.57 -7.01
CA GLU A 96 21.28 -6.56 -7.99
C GLU A 96 20.46 -5.42 -7.37
N LEU A 97 19.91 -5.65 -6.18
CA LEU A 97 19.00 -4.71 -5.53
C LEU A 97 19.66 -3.88 -4.43
N VAL A 98 20.70 -4.40 -3.81
CA VAL A 98 21.34 -3.79 -2.64
C VAL A 98 22.85 -3.78 -2.82
N ASP A 99 23.45 -2.61 -2.59
CA ASP A 99 24.89 -2.44 -2.49
C ASP A 99 25.29 -2.39 -1.02
N PHE A 100 26.18 -3.28 -0.61
CA PHE A 100 26.74 -3.32 0.74
C PHE A 100 28.13 -2.71 0.70
N GLU A 101 28.30 -1.60 1.37
CA GLU A 101 29.62 -0.95 1.52
C GLU A 101 30.34 -1.40 2.78
#